data_67d9c6b1e3faf00180b058883a0eb260
#
_entry.id   67d9c6b1e3faf00180b058883a0eb260
#
_cell.length_a   1.000
_cell.length_b   1.000
_cell.length_c   1.000
_cell.angle_alpha   90.00
_cell.angle_beta   90.00
_cell.angle_gamma   90.00
#
_symmetry.space_group_name_H-M   'P 1'
#
loop_
_entity.id
_entity.type
_entity.pdbx_description
1 polymer ?
#
loop_
_entity_poly.entity_id
_entity_poly.type
_entity_poly.pdbx_seq_one_letter_code
_entity_poly.pdbx_strand_id
1 'polypeptide(L)'
;LEESGLKYIAVFGNNDRNLLQIASKYNIKQEPYYFKIKDISFKLMHLPYHLSPDSDIIIFGHTHIFECEYKNKTLFLNPGEVCAREKPLIECMQLEIKENEYIITRFFKNINEKNFMKEEYKYER
;
A
#
# COMPACT_ATOMS: atom_id res chain seq x y z
N LEU A 1 13.61 0.88 -8.14
CA LEU A 1 13.06 2.04 -7.39
C LEU A 1 14.10 3.14 -7.22
N GLU A 2 15.31 2.76 -6.85
CA GLU A 2 16.39 3.73 -6.63
C GLU A 2 16.71 4.50 -7.90
N GLU A 3 16.75 3.81 -9.04
CA GLU A 3 17.06 4.41 -10.33
C GLU A 3 15.98 5.36 -10.84
N SER A 4 14.76 5.23 -10.35
CA SER A 4 13.65 6.09 -10.79
C SER A 4 13.77 7.52 -10.28
N GLY A 5 14.55 7.75 -9.22
CA GLY A 5 14.65 9.05 -8.56
C GLY A 5 13.42 9.40 -7.72
N LEU A 6 12.45 8.52 -7.62
CA LEU A 6 11.25 8.74 -6.82
C LEU A 6 11.54 8.48 -5.34
N LYS A 7 10.85 9.21 -4.47
CA LYS A 7 10.89 8.95 -3.04
C LYS A 7 10.04 7.72 -2.74
N TYR A 8 10.56 6.83 -1.92
CA TYR A 8 9.84 5.61 -1.56
C TYR A 8 10.14 5.19 -0.14
N ILE A 9 9.24 4.38 0.42
CA ILE A 9 9.39 3.68 1.69
C ILE A 9 8.88 2.26 1.45
N ALA A 10 9.64 1.27 1.91
CA ALA A 10 9.24 -0.12 1.83
C ALA A 10 9.35 -0.79 3.19
N VAL A 11 8.59 -1.84 3.42
CA VAL A 11 8.74 -2.69 4.60
C VAL A 11 9.07 -4.11 4.17
N PHE A 12 9.73 -4.86 5.06
CA PHE A 12 10.03 -6.26 4.80
C PHE A 12 8.78 -7.11 4.80
N GLY A 13 8.64 -7.97 3.80
CA GLY A 13 7.66 -9.04 3.80
C GLY A 13 8.22 -10.27 4.52
N ASN A 14 7.38 -11.29 4.65
CA ASN A 14 7.77 -12.50 5.37
C ASN A 14 8.87 -13.34 4.69
N ASN A 15 9.16 -13.06 3.41
CA ASN A 15 10.19 -13.77 2.64
C ASN A 15 11.40 -12.91 2.32
N ASP A 16 11.55 -11.76 2.97
CA ASP A 16 12.56 -10.75 2.60
C ASP A 16 13.75 -10.67 3.56
N ARG A 17 14.00 -11.72 4.34
CA ARG A 17 15.11 -11.74 5.33
C ARG A 17 16.47 -11.48 4.72
N ASN A 18 16.68 -11.91 3.49
CA ASN A 18 17.94 -11.70 2.77
C ASN A 18 18.20 -10.23 2.45
N LEU A 19 17.20 -9.37 2.61
CA LEU A 19 17.34 -7.93 2.38
C LEU A 19 17.83 -7.16 3.60
N LEU A 20 17.93 -7.81 4.76
CA LEU A 20 18.35 -7.15 6.00
C LEU A 20 19.73 -6.50 5.88
N GLN A 21 20.63 -7.10 5.14
CA GLN A 21 22.01 -6.60 4.95
C GLN A 21 22.05 -5.30 4.16
N ILE A 22 21.07 -5.06 3.29
CA ILE A 22 21.03 -3.87 2.44
C ILE A 22 19.97 -2.85 2.88
N ALA A 23 19.27 -3.12 3.98
CA ALA A 23 18.18 -2.27 4.44
C ALA A 23 18.63 -0.84 4.76
N SER A 24 19.86 -0.68 5.27
CA SER A 24 20.40 0.64 5.57
C SER A 24 20.74 1.44 4.31
N LYS A 25 21.02 0.76 3.19
CA LYS A 25 21.32 1.39 1.90
C LYS A 25 20.05 1.83 1.18
N TYR A 26 18.98 1.06 1.33
CA TYR A 26 17.69 1.36 0.73
C TYR A 26 16.68 1.68 1.82
N ASN A 27 15.62 2.39 1.48
CA ASN A 27 14.62 2.82 2.44
C ASN A 27 13.62 1.69 2.76
N ILE A 28 14.14 0.60 3.35
CA ILE A 28 13.38 -0.59 3.73
C ILE A 28 13.34 -0.68 5.25
N LYS A 29 12.16 -0.72 5.83
CA LYS A 29 11.92 -0.66 7.27
C LYS A 29 11.30 -1.94 7.80
N GLN A 30 11.46 -2.17 9.10
CA GLN A 30 10.74 -3.24 9.79
C GLN A 30 9.27 -2.84 9.98
N GLU A 31 8.36 -3.80 9.84
CA GLU A 31 6.93 -3.57 10.07
C GLU A 31 6.56 -3.68 11.55
N PRO A 32 5.55 -2.97 12.04
CA PRO A 32 4.88 -1.87 11.35
C PRO A 32 5.74 -0.61 11.36
N TYR A 33 5.71 0.14 10.27
CA TYR A 33 6.44 1.39 10.17
C TYR A 33 5.47 2.57 10.16
N TYR A 34 5.69 3.53 11.05
CA TYR A 34 4.85 4.72 11.18
C TYR A 34 5.55 5.93 10.60
N PHE A 35 4.82 6.73 9.85
CA PHE A 35 5.34 7.97 9.30
C PHE A 35 4.21 8.97 9.08
N LYS A 36 4.58 10.23 8.80
CA LYS A 36 3.62 11.29 8.48
C LYS A 36 3.98 11.94 7.17
N ILE A 37 2.96 12.30 6.42
CA ILE A 37 3.08 13.19 5.27
C ILE A 37 2.16 14.36 5.60
N LYS A 38 2.76 15.57 5.80
CA LYS A 38 2.05 16.72 6.35
C LYS A 38 1.42 16.33 7.70
N ASP A 39 0.11 16.46 7.84
CA ASP A 39 -0.58 16.15 9.09
C ASP A 39 -1.24 14.78 9.11
N ILE A 40 -1.04 14.00 8.07
CA ILE A 40 -1.66 12.68 7.93
C ILE A 40 -0.69 11.61 8.42
N SER A 41 -1.14 10.79 9.37
CA SER A 41 -0.36 9.68 9.90
C SER A 41 -0.62 8.40 9.12
N PHE A 42 0.46 7.66 8.87
CA PHE A 42 0.45 6.42 8.12
C PHE A 42 1.05 5.28 8.94
N LYS A 43 0.49 4.10 8.76
CA LYS A 43 1.04 2.85 9.27
C LYS A 43 1.18 1.91 8.09
N LEU A 44 2.40 1.46 7.84
CA LEU A 44 2.74 0.56 6.75
C LEU A 44 3.21 -0.76 7.30
N MET A 45 2.61 -1.87 6.86
CA MET A 45 3.00 -3.20 7.30
C MET A 45 2.74 -4.22 6.19
N HIS A 46 3.42 -5.35 6.27
CA HIS A 46 3.18 -6.47 5.37
C HIS A 46 2.04 -7.35 5.90
N LEU A 47 2.16 -7.83 7.13
CA LEU A 47 1.17 -8.72 7.75
C LEU A 47 0.06 -7.93 8.44
N PRO A 48 -1.23 -8.22 8.16
CA PRO A 48 -2.34 -7.44 8.71
C PRO A 48 -2.75 -7.86 10.12
N TYR A 49 -1.81 -8.16 11.00
CA TYR A 49 -2.14 -8.55 12.37
C TYR A 49 -2.17 -7.38 13.36
N HIS A 50 -1.75 -6.20 12.95
CA HIS A 50 -1.80 -4.99 13.77
C HIS A 50 -2.71 -3.94 13.13
N LEU A 51 -3.99 -4.29 12.96
CA LEU A 51 -4.97 -3.41 12.33
C LEU A 51 -5.63 -2.43 13.30
N SER A 52 -5.09 -2.26 14.51
CA SER A 52 -5.60 -1.26 15.44
C SER A 52 -5.58 0.13 14.78
N PRO A 53 -6.65 0.92 14.94
CA PRO A 53 -6.81 2.20 14.25
C PRO A 53 -6.01 3.31 14.93
N ASP A 54 -4.70 3.17 14.96
CA ASP A 54 -3.76 4.09 15.60
C ASP A 54 -3.10 5.08 14.63
N SER A 55 -3.57 5.11 13.39
CA SER A 55 -3.11 6.03 12.35
C SER A 55 -4.28 6.42 11.47
N ASP A 56 -4.15 7.51 10.73
CA ASP A 56 -5.21 7.94 9.81
C ASP A 56 -5.36 6.97 8.63
N ILE A 57 -4.24 6.47 8.14
CA ILE A 57 -4.21 5.56 6.99
C ILE A 57 -3.35 4.36 7.34
N ILE A 58 -3.91 3.17 7.14
CA ILE A 58 -3.24 1.90 7.40
C ILE A 58 -3.13 1.14 6.08
N ILE A 59 -1.89 0.86 5.67
CA ILE A 59 -1.58 0.16 4.43
C ILE A 59 -0.96 -1.18 4.77
N PHE A 60 -1.50 -2.25 4.23
CA PHE A 60 -1.04 -3.60 4.52
C PHE A 60 -1.05 -4.47 3.25
N GLY A 61 -0.47 -5.65 3.35
CA GLY A 61 -0.34 -6.58 2.25
C GLY A 61 -0.61 -8.02 2.66
N HIS A 62 0.25 -8.92 2.25
CA HIS A 62 0.27 -10.34 2.59
C HIS A 62 -0.87 -11.18 1.98
N THR A 63 -2.10 -10.73 2.06
CA THR A 63 -3.26 -11.49 1.56
C THR A 63 -3.33 -11.55 0.04
N HIS A 64 -2.64 -10.62 -0.64
CA HIS A 64 -2.68 -10.45 -2.10
C HIS A 64 -4.07 -10.04 -2.62
N ILE A 65 -4.95 -9.60 -1.74
CA ILE A 65 -6.34 -9.23 -2.10
C ILE A 65 -6.51 -7.73 -1.92
N PHE A 66 -6.98 -7.06 -2.97
CA PHE A 66 -7.29 -5.63 -2.89
C PHE A 66 -8.37 -5.37 -1.85
N GLU A 67 -8.12 -4.41 -0.97
CA GLU A 67 -9.08 -3.96 0.02
C GLU A 67 -9.03 -2.44 0.12
N CYS A 68 -10.21 -1.83 0.30
CA CYS A 68 -10.34 -0.40 0.48
C CYS A 68 -11.56 -0.15 1.34
N GLU A 69 -11.34 0.33 2.57
CA GLU A 69 -12.41 0.57 3.53
C GLU A 69 -12.11 1.80 4.37
N TYR A 70 -13.09 2.67 4.52
CA TYR A 70 -12.99 3.82 5.40
C TYR A 70 -13.99 3.64 6.54
N LYS A 71 -13.47 3.47 7.76
CA LYS A 71 -14.28 3.13 8.92
C LYS A 71 -13.79 3.88 10.14
N ASN A 72 -14.69 4.55 10.85
CA ASN A 72 -14.36 5.31 12.07
C ASN A 72 -13.17 6.25 11.88
N LYS A 73 -13.15 6.96 10.76
CA LYS A 73 -12.11 7.93 10.38
C LYS A 73 -10.73 7.31 10.13
N THR A 74 -10.65 6.01 9.93
CA THR A 74 -9.41 5.31 9.55
C THR A 74 -9.59 4.67 8.17
N LEU A 75 -8.63 4.92 7.29
CA LEU A 75 -8.62 4.35 5.95
C LEU A 75 -7.72 3.12 5.92
N PHE A 76 -8.30 1.97 5.58
CA PHE A 76 -7.61 0.69 5.48
C PHE A 76 -7.41 0.35 4.00
N LEU A 77 -6.18 0.13 3.59
CA LEU A 77 -5.83 -0.11 2.19
C LEU A 77 -4.94 -1.33 2.03
N ASN A 78 -5.31 -2.21 1.09
CA ASN A 78 -4.43 -3.25 0.58
C ASN A 78 -4.43 -3.14 -0.94
N PRO A 79 -3.30 -2.82 -1.58
CA PRO A 79 -3.25 -2.60 -3.03
C PRO A 79 -3.39 -3.87 -3.87
N GLY A 80 -3.45 -5.05 -3.25
CA GLY A 80 -3.43 -6.31 -3.98
C GLY A 80 -2.01 -6.71 -4.33
N GLU A 81 -1.82 -7.47 -5.41
CA GLU A 81 -0.51 -7.94 -5.81
C GLU A 81 -0.09 -7.43 -7.19
N VAL A 82 1.16 -7.05 -7.33
CA VAL A 82 1.74 -6.65 -8.61
C VAL A 82 2.23 -7.88 -9.38
N CYS A 83 2.62 -8.93 -8.67
CA CYS A 83 3.30 -10.08 -9.26
C CYS A 83 2.39 -11.10 -9.93
N ALA A 84 1.08 -10.96 -9.82
CA ALA A 84 0.10 -11.91 -10.38
C ALA A 84 0.36 -13.36 -9.95
N ARG A 85 0.77 -13.56 -8.70
CA ARG A 85 1.20 -14.85 -8.19
C ARG A 85 0.03 -15.70 -7.68
N GLU A 86 -0.90 -15.08 -6.95
CA GLU A 86 -2.07 -15.78 -6.42
C GLU A 86 -3.26 -15.70 -7.36
N LYS A 87 -3.31 -14.64 -8.16
CA LYS A 87 -4.36 -14.38 -9.15
C LYS A 87 -3.69 -13.97 -10.46
N PRO A 88 -4.31 -14.19 -11.61
CA PRO A 88 -3.76 -13.72 -12.87
C PRO A 88 -4.00 -12.22 -13.07
N LEU A 89 -3.94 -11.44 -12.00
CA LEU A 89 -4.16 -9.99 -12.00
C LEU A 89 -2.94 -9.25 -11.49
N ILE A 90 -2.60 -8.18 -12.19
CA ILE A 90 -1.61 -7.21 -11.74
C ILE A 90 -2.40 -6.04 -11.17
N GLU A 91 -2.16 -5.72 -9.90
CA GLU A 91 -2.89 -4.66 -9.21
C GLU A 91 -1.96 -3.67 -8.54
N CYS A 92 -2.35 -2.42 -8.56
CA CYS A 92 -1.74 -1.37 -7.74
C CYS A 92 -2.80 -0.31 -7.47
N MET A 93 -2.48 0.64 -6.58
CA MET A 93 -3.41 1.72 -6.28
C MET A 93 -2.68 3.05 -6.19
N GLN A 94 -3.45 4.10 -6.38
CA GLN A 94 -3.04 5.47 -6.15
C GLN A 94 -3.96 6.07 -5.10
N LEU A 95 -3.38 6.76 -4.13
CA LEU A 95 -4.13 7.48 -3.12
C LEU A 95 -3.90 8.97 -3.32
N GLU A 96 -4.99 9.72 -3.48
CA GLU A 96 -4.97 11.17 -3.48
C GLU A 96 -5.67 11.66 -2.23
N ILE A 97 -4.98 12.50 -1.48
CA ILE A 97 -5.50 13.06 -0.24
C ILE A 97 -5.84 14.52 -0.47
N LYS A 98 -7.13 14.83 -0.43
CA LYS A 98 -7.63 16.19 -0.53
C LYS A 98 -8.06 16.67 0.85
N GLU A 99 -8.34 17.96 0.97
CA GLU A 99 -8.74 18.55 2.25
C GLU A 99 -9.94 17.85 2.87
N ASN A 100 -10.93 17.52 2.05
CA ASN A 100 -12.21 16.97 2.52
C ASN A 100 -12.48 15.55 2.07
N GLU A 101 -11.57 14.91 1.33
CA GLU A 101 -11.83 13.55 0.85
C GLU A 101 -10.55 12.78 0.54
N TYR A 102 -10.67 11.47 0.56
CA TYR A 102 -9.69 10.54 0.02
C TYR A 102 -10.20 10.01 -1.31
N ILE A 103 -9.34 9.97 -2.32
CA ILE A 103 -9.66 9.36 -3.60
C ILE A 103 -8.67 8.22 -3.82
N ILE A 104 -9.18 7.01 -3.92
CA ILE A 104 -8.37 5.81 -4.15
C ILE A 104 -8.70 5.30 -5.54
N THR A 105 -7.68 5.17 -6.38
CA THR A 105 -7.83 4.60 -7.71
C THR A 105 -7.12 3.26 -7.74
N ARG A 106 -7.88 2.21 -8.00
CA ARG A 106 -7.36 0.87 -8.23
C ARG A 106 -7.06 0.72 -9.71
N PHE A 107 -5.84 0.32 -10.04
CA PHE A 107 -5.45 -0.03 -11.39
C PHE A 107 -5.25 -1.53 -11.44
N PHE A 108 -5.87 -2.19 -12.40
CA PHE A 108 -5.73 -3.63 -12.51
C PHE A 108 -5.87 -4.10 -13.95
N LYS A 109 -5.21 -5.22 -14.25
CA LYS A 109 -5.35 -5.91 -15.52
C LYS A 109 -5.03 -7.38 -15.34
N ASN A 110 -5.64 -8.21 -16.20
CA ASN A 110 -5.22 -9.58 -16.34
C ASN A 110 -3.84 -9.60 -17.02
N ILE A 111 -2.99 -10.56 -16.68
CA ILE A 111 -1.63 -10.66 -17.24
C ILE A 111 -1.62 -10.79 -18.76
N ASN A 112 -2.72 -11.25 -19.37
CA ASN A 112 -2.85 -11.40 -20.82
C ASN A 112 -3.45 -10.17 -21.51
N GLU A 113 -3.85 -9.16 -20.76
CA GLU A 113 -4.45 -7.94 -21.30
C GLU A 113 -3.38 -6.86 -21.47
N LYS A 114 -3.61 -5.94 -22.43
CA LYS A 114 -2.65 -4.87 -22.71
C LYS A 114 -2.89 -3.63 -21.85
N ASN A 115 -4.14 -3.34 -21.52
CA ASN A 115 -4.53 -2.09 -20.87
C ASN A 115 -5.02 -2.33 -19.46
N PHE A 116 -4.66 -1.39 -18.56
CA PHE A 116 -5.19 -1.38 -17.20
C PHE A 116 -6.62 -0.86 -17.19
N MET A 117 -7.43 -1.48 -16.35
CA MET A 117 -8.74 -0.97 -15.96
C MET A 117 -8.60 -0.17 -14.68
N LYS A 118 -9.56 0.71 -14.42
CA LYS A 118 -9.57 1.58 -13.25
C LYS A 118 -10.88 1.46 -12.50
N GLU A 119 -10.79 1.47 -11.17
CA GLU A 119 -11.93 1.64 -10.28
C GLU A 119 -11.60 2.74 -9.30
N GLU A 120 -12.54 3.62 -9.01
CA GLU A 120 -12.32 4.76 -8.12
C GLU A 120 -13.23 4.67 -6.92
N TYR A 121 -12.66 4.92 -5.74
CA TYR A 121 -13.36 4.94 -4.46
C TYR A 121 -13.13 6.30 -3.81
N LYS A 122 -14.19 6.93 -3.35
CA LYS A 122 -14.12 8.23 -2.70
C LYS A 122 -14.74 8.17 -1.32
N TYR A 123 -14.06 8.74 -0.36
CA TYR A 123 -14.54 8.82 1.03
C TYR A 123 -14.37 10.25 1.54
N GLU A 124 -15.41 10.78 2.15
CA GLU A 124 -15.34 12.07 2.83
C GLU A 124 -14.58 11.90 4.15
N ARG A 125 -13.66 12.82 4.38
CA ARG A 125 -12.85 12.79 5.60
C ARG A 125 -13.18 13.97 6.53
#